data_5fda40f97d42ef6fc6f4ab657f1401a8
#
_entry.id   5fda40f97d42ef6fc6f4ab657f1401a8
#
_cell.length_a   1.000
_cell.length_b   1.000
_cell.length_c   1.000
_cell.angle_alpha   90.00
_cell.angle_beta   90.00
_cell.angle_gamma   90.00
#
_symmetry.space_group_name_H-M   'P 1'
#
loop_
_entity.id
_entity.type
_entity.pdbx_description
1 polymer ?
#
loop_
_entity_poly.entity_id
_entity_poly.type
_entity_poly.pdbx_seq_one_letter_code
_entity_poly.pdbx_strand_id
1 'polypeptide(L)'
;MLIINASIKNSSLAARERAAGELVFVEDNDNAVVKRLIETARDYDLAAHDSRRLECYLVFDESTSLWLVQTVGFQKEILDKVDVFATTREDLLAKAVLLKLPNMDSMFPPLDRTPILYDSESTVHLVIFGFSSQAEALAVNASLIAHYPNYCRDVRLRTRITIIDDDVYEGKDCLTQRYVHLFDNSYYRTIDLNDANPQCVLHCPQYEHRRKDFVDIEWEFVNGNIRNEAVRQKLEEWSVDSRQQLTIALCHDDRTRNYNEAFSMPLDVYNNDVTILCHTDQNEIVRMATSGAAFASVYPFGESLCDIGILRTIKRMAQRVNYIYNHCFSLAPDDPITAPSAIDEEKLEALWRNVGSMPKLYSNFFNAMTLSTKMHSIGHDSADWREYYALTMDEINLLTEVEHNRWNVEEMILGYRPTTDEEQRQVENDILLKKEFRSRKIHYDLRAYDDLRTDRTGKNVNVYDMALTQGIPLIIKSCITD
;
A
#
# COMPACT_ATOMS: atom_id res chain seq x y z
N MET A 1 17.74 -15.43 6.86
CA MET A 1 18.62 -14.33 6.42
C MET A 1 19.24 -14.74 5.09
N LEU A 2 18.57 -14.43 3.99
CA LEU A 2 19.11 -14.56 2.65
C LEU A 2 19.74 -13.21 2.31
N ILE A 3 21.05 -13.12 2.49
CA ILE A 3 21.84 -12.02 1.95
C ILE A 3 21.84 -12.23 0.43
N ILE A 4 21.09 -11.38 -0.25
CA ILE A 4 21.08 -11.33 -1.71
C ILE A 4 22.40 -10.69 -2.14
N ASN A 5 23.43 -11.50 -2.27
CA ASN A 5 24.69 -11.07 -2.87
C ASN A 5 24.58 -11.25 -4.38
N ALA A 6 24.79 -10.18 -5.13
CA ALA A 6 24.80 -10.11 -6.59
C ALA A 6 25.83 -11.02 -7.30
N SER A 7 26.44 -11.98 -6.61
CA SER A 7 27.44 -12.91 -7.15
C SER A 7 27.03 -14.38 -7.11
N ILE A 8 25.76 -14.73 -6.94
CA ILE A 8 25.35 -16.14 -6.99
C ILE A 8 25.13 -16.58 -8.44
N LYS A 9 26.20 -16.69 -9.18
CA LYS A 9 26.30 -17.53 -10.37
C LYS A 9 26.41 -19.01 -9.98
N ASN A 10 25.50 -19.54 -9.17
CA ASN A 10 25.54 -20.92 -8.74
C ASN A 10 24.28 -21.67 -9.19
N SER A 11 24.43 -22.44 -10.26
CA SER A 11 23.46 -23.41 -10.76
C SER A 11 22.90 -24.37 -9.67
N SER A 12 23.62 -24.56 -8.56
CA SER A 12 23.20 -25.41 -7.44
C SER A 12 22.13 -24.77 -6.52
N LEU A 13 22.13 -23.43 -6.37
CA LEU A 13 21.10 -22.74 -5.57
C LEU A 13 19.79 -22.67 -6.35
N ALA A 14 19.86 -22.34 -7.64
CA ALA A 14 18.71 -22.37 -8.53
C ALA A 14 18.05 -23.79 -8.59
N ALA A 15 18.84 -24.85 -8.48
CA ALA A 15 18.32 -26.22 -8.44
C ALA A 15 17.67 -26.57 -7.08
N ARG A 16 18.19 -26.03 -5.95
CA ARG A 16 17.61 -26.23 -4.62
C ARG A 16 16.29 -25.43 -4.45
N GLU A 17 16.24 -24.22 -4.97
CA GLU A 17 15.06 -23.37 -4.93
C GLU A 17 13.94 -23.90 -5.84
N ARG A 18 14.30 -24.44 -7.03
CA ARG A 18 13.35 -25.17 -7.90
C ARG A 18 12.73 -26.39 -7.21
N ALA A 19 13.48 -27.09 -6.38
CA ALA A 19 12.96 -28.22 -5.60
C ALA A 19 12.00 -27.79 -4.50
N ALA A 20 12.12 -26.55 -4.00
CA ALA A 20 11.19 -25.93 -3.05
C ALA A 20 9.96 -25.28 -3.69
N GLY A 21 9.93 -25.16 -5.04
CA GLY A 21 8.81 -24.52 -5.76
C GLY A 21 8.84 -23.00 -5.77
N GLU A 22 9.92 -22.37 -5.32
CA GLU A 22 10.10 -20.90 -5.26
C GLU A 22 11.42 -20.48 -5.90
N LEU A 23 11.42 -19.34 -6.59
CA LEU A 23 12.63 -18.67 -7.10
C LEU A 23 12.60 -17.18 -6.79
N VAL A 24 13.75 -16.64 -6.44
CA VAL A 24 13.95 -15.21 -6.27
C VAL A 24 14.91 -14.71 -7.33
N PHE A 25 14.49 -13.74 -8.12
CA PHE A 25 15.28 -13.15 -9.19
C PHE A 25 15.80 -11.79 -8.76
N VAL A 26 17.11 -11.68 -8.67
CA VAL A 26 17.87 -10.45 -8.47
C VAL A 26 19.01 -10.47 -9.47
N GLU A 27 18.96 -9.63 -10.46
CA GLU A 27 19.93 -9.59 -11.56
C GLU A 27 20.60 -8.21 -11.63
N ASP A 28 21.52 -8.02 -12.55
CA ASP A 28 22.28 -6.77 -12.70
C ASP A 28 21.41 -5.57 -13.17
N ASN A 29 20.20 -5.83 -13.66
CA ASN A 29 19.22 -4.83 -14.06
C ASN A 29 17.84 -5.46 -14.31
N ASP A 30 16.80 -4.63 -14.33
CA ASP A 30 15.39 -5.04 -14.46
C ASP A 30 15.11 -5.84 -15.74
N ASN A 31 15.74 -5.50 -16.86
CA ASN A 31 15.57 -6.26 -18.10
C ASN A 31 16.12 -7.68 -17.98
N ALA A 32 17.22 -7.87 -17.24
CA ALA A 32 17.78 -9.19 -16.98
C ALA A 32 16.85 -10.02 -16.07
N VAL A 33 16.20 -9.39 -15.06
CA VAL A 33 15.17 -10.01 -14.22
C VAL A 33 14.02 -10.55 -15.07
N VAL A 34 13.46 -9.72 -15.95
CA VAL A 34 12.34 -10.11 -16.83
C VAL A 34 12.76 -11.21 -17.82
N LYS A 35 13.93 -11.08 -18.44
CA LYS A 35 14.46 -12.09 -19.35
C LYS A 35 14.62 -13.44 -18.66
N ARG A 36 15.17 -13.44 -17.44
CA ARG A 36 15.35 -14.66 -16.64
C ARG A 36 14.03 -15.32 -16.29
N LEU A 37 13.00 -14.53 -15.93
CA LEU A 37 11.65 -15.06 -15.72
C LEU A 37 11.10 -15.75 -16.98
N ILE A 38 11.21 -15.09 -18.14
CA ILE A 38 10.70 -15.64 -19.42
C ILE A 38 11.39 -16.95 -19.77
N GLU A 39 12.73 -17.03 -19.63
CA GLU A 39 13.51 -18.24 -19.87
C GLU A 39 13.08 -19.35 -18.89
N THR A 40 12.94 -19.02 -17.60
CA THR A 40 12.50 -19.97 -16.57
C THR A 40 11.08 -20.50 -16.85
N ALA A 41 10.14 -19.63 -17.19
CA ALA A 41 8.76 -20.04 -17.52
C ALA A 41 8.72 -20.91 -18.79
N ARG A 42 9.59 -20.64 -19.78
CA ARG A 42 9.69 -21.47 -20.99
C ARG A 42 10.12 -22.89 -20.67
N ASP A 43 11.14 -23.01 -19.83
CA ASP A 43 11.77 -24.28 -19.50
C ASP A 43 11.04 -25.07 -18.42
N TYR A 44 10.08 -24.43 -17.71
CA TYR A 44 9.32 -25.06 -16.64
C TYR A 44 8.24 -26.00 -17.19
N ASP A 45 8.32 -27.28 -16.77
CA ASP A 45 7.36 -28.32 -17.12
C ASP A 45 6.36 -28.54 -15.97
N LEU A 46 5.15 -28.03 -16.14
CA LEU A 46 4.06 -28.19 -15.18
C LEU A 46 3.71 -29.66 -14.89
N ALA A 47 3.78 -30.51 -15.91
CA ALA A 47 3.42 -31.93 -15.76
C ALA A 47 4.42 -32.67 -14.88
N ALA A 48 5.70 -32.29 -14.92
CA ALA A 48 6.74 -32.83 -14.06
C ALA A 48 6.63 -32.40 -12.59
N HIS A 49 5.76 -31.41 -12.29
CA HIS A 49 5.60 -30.79 -10.97
C HIS A 49 4.14 -30.85 -10.48
N ASP A 50 3.41 -31.91 -10.76
CA ASP A 50 2.01 -32.12 -10.32
C ASP A 50 1.09 -30.95 -10.69
N SER A 51 1.33 -30.30 -11.81
CA SER A 51 0.62 -29.10 -12.27
C SER A 51 0.70 -27.89 -11.31
N ARG A 52 1.69 -27.83 -10.43
CA ARG A 52 1.95 -26.69 -9.57
C ARG A 52 2.72 -25.62 -10.34
N ARG A 53 2.26 -24.36 -10.21
CA ARG A 53 3.01 -23.22 -10.73
C ARG A 53 4.25 -22.96 -9.90
N LEU A 54 5.29 -22.47 -10.57
CA LEU A 54 6.51 -22.03 -9.90
C LEU A 54 6.30 -20.62 -9.36
N GLU A 55 6.59 -20.38 -8.09
CA GLU A 55 6.53 -19.05 -7.49
C GLU A 55 7.81 -18.27 -7.82
N CYS A 56 7.63 -17.10 -8.45
CA CYS A 56 8.73 -16.26 -8.90
C CYS A 56 8.64 -14.88 -8.24
N TYR A 57 9.59 -14.55 -7.39
CA TYR A 57 9.73 -13.24 -6.76
C TYR A 57 10.73 -12.41 -7.54
N LEU A 58 10.29 -11.31 -8.13
CA LEU A 58 11.10 -10.41 -8.93
C LEU A 58 11.47 -9.19 -8.10
N VAL A 59 12.76 -8.94 -7.93
CA VAL A 59 13.26 -7.74 -7.25
C VAL A 59 13.83 -6.81 -8.31
N PHE A 60 13.16 -5.70 -8.55
CA PHE A 60 13.56 -4.66 -9.49
C PHE A 60 14.39 -3.57 -8.80
N ASP A 61 15.20 -2.88 -9.59
CA ASP A 61 15.89 -1.68 -9.14
C ASP A 61 15.01 -0.42 -9.28
N GLU A 62 14.09 -0.42 -10.28
CA GLU A 62 13.30 0.75 -10.65
C GLU A 62 11.82 0.61 -10.24
N SER A 63 11.28 1.61 -9.55
CA SER A 63 9.87 1.67 -9.20
C SER A 63 8.95 1.67 -10.42
N THR A 64 9.41 2.19 -11.56
CA THR A 64 8.68 2.14 -12.84
C THR A 64 8.49 0.71 -13.33
N SER A 65 9.51 -0.15 -13.21
CA SER A 65 9.41 -1.57 -13.59
C SER A 65 8.42 -2.33 -12.72
N LEU A 66 8.45 -2.07 -11.41
CA LEU A 66 7.46 -2.60 -10.47
C LEU A 66 6.04 -2.17 -10.88
N TRP A 67 5.82 -0.87 -11.09
CA TRP A 67 4.53 -0.34 -11.49
C TRP A 67 4.01 -0.94 -12.81
N LEU A 68 4.88 -1.10 -13.81
CA LEU A 68 4.51 -1.74 -15.08
C LEU A 68 4.07 -3.19 -14.89
N VAL A 69 4.77 -3.96 -14.06
CA VAL A 69 4.36 -5.36 -13.77
C VAL A 69 3.03 -5.39 -13.02
N GLN A 70 2.81 -4.51 -12.07
CA GLN A 70 1.55 -4.44 -11.32
C GLN A 70 0.35 -4.04 -12.21
N THR A 71 0.57 -3.15 -13.17
CA THR A 71 -0.49 -2.54 -13.99
C THR A 71 -0.77 -3.26 -15.30
N VAL A 72 0.27 -3.78 -15.96
CA VAL A 72 0.20 -4.44 -17.27
C VAL A 72 0.36 -5.95 -17.14
N GLY A 73 1.36 -6.38 -16.38
CA GLY A 73 1.67 -7.79 -16.15
C GLY A 73 2.43 -8.46 -17.29
N PHE A 74 2.36 -9.79 -17.31
CA PHE A 74 3.01 -10.66 -18.29
C PHE A 74 1.99 -11.33 -19.21
N GLN A 75 2.50 -11.87 -20.33
CA GLN A 75 1.68 -12.66 -21.25
C GLN A 75 1.11 -13.90 -20.55
N LYS A 76 -0.07 -14.33 -20.99
CA LYS A 76 -0.80 -15.44 -20.38
C LYS A 76 0.02 -16.73 -20.37
N GLU A 77 0.79 -16.99 -21.42
CA GLU A 77 1.64 -18.18 -21.56
C GLU A 77 2.70 -18.29 -20.46
N ILE A 78 3.14 -17.14 -19.90
CA ILE A 78 4.03 -17.08 -18.75
C ILE A 78 3.24 -17.35 -17.47
N LEU A 79 2.14 -16.60 -17.27
CA LEU A 79 1.31 -16.67 -16.06
C LEU A 79 0.59 -18.01 -15.90
N ASP A 80 0.41 -18.79 -16.97
CA ASP A 80 -0.11 -20.15 -16.89
C ASP A 80 0.88 -21.13 -16.22
N LYS A 81 2.18 -20.80 -16.19
CA LYS A 81 3.25 -21.65 -15.66
C LYS A 81 3.85 -21.17 -14.35
N VAL A 82 3.82 -19.86 -14.11
CA VAL A 82 4.45 -19.25 -12.94
C VAL A 82 3.53 -18.24 -12.25
N ASP A 83 3.63 -18.17 -10.94
CA ASP A 83 3.04 -17.10 -10.14
C ASP A 83 4.11 -16.02 -9.92
N VAL A 84 3.81 -14.78 -10.30
CA VAL A 84 4.78 -13.68 -10.29
C VAL A 84 4.45 -12.69 -9.19
N PHE A 85 5.44 -12.42 -8.34
CA PHE A 85 5.38 -11.42 -7.26
C PHE A 85 6.55 -10.45 -7.44
N ALA A 86 6.25 -9.20 -7.76
CA ALA A 86 7.23 -8.17 -8.01
C ALA A 86 7.34 -7.18 -6.86
N THR A 87 8.54 -6.69 -6.63
CA THR A 87 8.87 -5.68 -5.63
C THR A 87 10.14 -4.94 -6.03
N THR A 88 10.46 -3.85 -5.32
CA THR A 88 11.82 -3.28 -5.22
C THR A 88 12.35 -3.45 -3.80
N ARG A 89 13.62 -3.14 -3.57
CA ARG A 89 14.19 -3.13 -2.20
C ARG A 89 13.50 -2.08 -1.34
N GLU A 90 13.26 -0.91 -1.91
CA GLU A 90 12.61 0.22 -1.25
C GLU A 90 11.16 -0.11 -0.90
N ASP A 91 10.44 -0.80 -1.78
CA ASP A 91 9.08 -1.28 -1.54
C ASP A 91 9.02 -2.32 -0.41
N LEU A 92 9.98 -3.26 -0.35
CA LEU A 92 10.11 -4.19 0.78
C LEU A 92 10.39 -3.47 2.10
N LEU A 93 11.31 -2.49 2.10
CA LEU A 93 11.61 -1.69 3.27
C LEU A 93 10.42 -0.85 3.74
N ALA A 94 9.70 -0.23 2.81
CA ALA A 94 8.48 0.51 3.12
C ALA A 94 7.43 -0.39 3.79
N LYS A 95 7.22 -1.60 3.26
CA LYS A 95 6.33 -2.60 3.87
C LYS A 95 6.80 -3.06 5.25
N ALA A 96 8.11 -3.31 5.42
CA ALA A 96 8.69 -3.71 6.71
C ALA A 96 8.48 -2.66 7.81
N VAL A 97 8.51 -1.39 7.43
CA VAL A 97 8.38 -0.25 8.35
C VAL A 97 6.91 0.05 8.66
N LEU A 98 6.04 -0.01 7.67
CA LEU A 98 4.66 0.46 7.79
C LEU A 98 3.67 -0.63 8.19
N LEU A 99 3.93 -1.90 7.86
CA LEU A 99 2.93 -2.95 8.04
C LEU A 99 3.09 -3.68 9.36
N LYS A 100 1.95 -3.99 9.97
CA LYS A 100 1.84 -4.99 11.03
C LYS A 100 1.23 -6.25 10.44
N LEU A 101 2.02 -7.29 10.32
CA LEU A 101 1.62 -8.55 9.71
C LEU A 101 1.58 -9.67 10.75
N PRO A 102 0.68 -10.67 10.61
CA PRO A 102 0.64 -11.84 11.49
C PRO A 102 1.98 -12.56 11.53
N ASN A 103 2.39 -13.01 12.72
CA ASN A 103 3.63 -13.74 12.96
C ASN A 103 4.92 -12.98 12.56
N MET A 104 4.86 -11.66 12.44
CA MET A 104 6.03 -10.81 12.23
C MET A 104 6.10 -9.77 13.35
N ASP A 105 7.25 -9.70 14.02
CA ASP A 105 7.50 -8.67 15.02
C ASP A 105 7.70 -7.33 14.31
N SER A 106 6.83 -6.35 14.60
CA SER A 106 7.03 -4.99 14.13
C SER A 106 7.82 -4.20 15.17
N MET A 107 8.97 -3.67 14.77
CA MET A 107 9.79 -2.78 15.62
C MET A 107 9.34 -1.32 15.52
N PHE A 108 8.46 -0.99 14.58
CA PHE A 108 8.06 0.38 14.27
C PHE A 108 6.65 0.67 14.79
N PRO A 109 6.44 1.86 15.38
CA PRO A 109 5.08 2.31 15.68
C PRO A 109 4.26 2.44 14.40
N PRO A 110 2.94 2.13 14.42
CA PRO A 110 2.08 2.37 13.28
C PRO A 110 1.89 3.87 13.03
N LEU A 111 1.47 4.25 11.83
CA LEU A 111 1.16 5.64 11.51
C LEU A 111 0.03 6.20 12.40
N ASP A 112 -0.95 5.36 12.72
CA ASP A 112 -2.09 5.63 13.61
C ASP A 112 -1.79 5.13 15.03
N ARG A 113 -0.76 5.67 15.69
CA ARG A 113 -0.34 5.27 17.05
C ARG A 113 -1.50 5.20 18.06
N THR A 114 -2.46 6.09 17.93
CA THR A 114 -3.75 6.04 18.63
C THR A 114 -4.82 5.71 17.61
N PRO A 115 -5.76 4.78 17.90
CA PRO A 115 -6.83 4.42 16.98
C PRO A 115 -7.56 5.65 16.44
N ILE A 116 -7.69 5.74 15.13
CA ILE A 116 -8.50 6.79 14.47
C ILE A 116 -9.89 6.20 14.24
N LEU A 117 -10.76 6.42 15.20
CA LEU A 117 -12.14 5.97 15.19
C LEU A 117 -13.03 6.92 14.36
N TYR A 118 -14.28 6.53 14.12
CA TYR A 118 -15.25 7.33 13.36
C TYR A 118 -15.43 8.75 13.90
N ASP A 119 -15.42 8.94 15.21
CA ASP A 119 -15.59 10.22 15.89
C ASP A 119 -14.28 10.96 16.19
N SER A 120 -13.12 10.39 15.82
CA SER A 120 -11.82 11.03 16.01
C SER A 120 -11.67 12.29 15.18
N GLU A 121 -11.10 13.34 15.78
CA GLU A 121 -10.75 14.60 15.11
C GLU A 121 -9.31 14.59 14.57
N SER A 122 -8.51 13.57 14.92
CA SER A 122 -7.12 13.45 14.51
C SER A 122 -6.99 12.73 13.19
N THR A 123 -5.92 13.08 12.45
CA THR A 123 -5.56 12.44 11.18
C THR A 123 -4.10 12.00 11.19
N VAL A 124 -3.73 11.04 10.38
CA VAL A 124 -2.32 10.71 10.13
C VAL A 124 -1.67 11.82 9.30
N HIS A 125 -0.47 12.22 9.72
CA HIS A 125 0.40 13.09 8.95
C HIS A 125 1.80 12.46 8.84
N LEU A 126 2.13 11.96 7.65
CA LEU A 126 3.48 11.44 7.32
C LEU A 126 4.28 12.53 6.63
N VAL A 127 5.37 12.96 7.24
CA VAL A 127 6.31 13.93 6.67
C VAL A 127 7.59 13.22 6.26
N ILE A 128 7.96 13.29 4.99
CA ILE A 128 9.12 12.61 4.43
C ILE A 128 10.13 13.66 3.97
N PHE A 129 11.36 13.58 4.47
CA PHE A 129 12.48 14.40 4.03
C PHE A 129 13.32 13.65 3.00
N GLY A 130 13.64 14.31 1.90
CA GLY A 130 14.28 13.75 0.72
C GLY A 130 13.28 13.15 -0.27
N PHE A 131 13.57 13.23 -1.57
CA PHE A 131 12.73 12.66 -2.62
C PHE A 131 13.47 11.52 -3.35
N SER A 132 13.97 10.57 -2.58
CA SER A 132 14.61 9.35 -3.08
C SER A 132 13.59 8.28 -3.48
N SER A 133 14.06 7.18 -4.10
CA SER A 133 13.23 6.00 -4.37
C SER A 133 12.63 5.40 -3.08
N GLN A 134 13.34 5.50 -1.94
CA GLN A 134 12.82 5.06 -0.65
C GLN A 134 11.68 5.96 -0.16
N ALA A 135 11.79 7.28 -0.38
CA ALA A 135 10.74 8.25 -0.05
C ALA A 135 9.48 7.97 -0.87
N GLU A 136 9.63 7.75 -2.19
CA GLU A 136 8.53 7.37 -3.08
C GLU A 136 7.84 6.08 -2.61
N ALA A 137 8.63 5.03 -2.36
CA ALA A 137 8.10 3.75 -1.90
C ALA A 137 7.33 3.88 -0.57
N LEU A 138 7.85 4.67 0.37
CA LEU A 138 7.20 4.91 1.66
C LEU A 138 5.88 5.68 1.47
N ALA A 139 5.89 6.74 0.66
CA ALA A 139 4.70 7.56 0.38
C ALA A 139 3.59 6.75 -0.31
N VAL A 140 3.94 5.95 -1.33
CA VAL A 140 2.98 5.11 -2.05
C VAL A 140 2.41 4.01 -1.15
N ASN A 141 3.24 3.31 -0.36
CA ASN A 141 2.74 2.30 0.56
C ASN A 141 1.87 2.91 1.67
N ALA A 142 2.22 4.10 2.19
CA ALA A 142 1.38 4.83 3.14
C ALA A 142 0.02 5.19 2.55
N SER A 143 -0.02 5.66 1.29
CA SER A 143 -1.27 5.98 0.59
C SER A 143 -2.16 4.76 0.32
N LEU A 144 -1.60 3.54 0.33
CA LEU A 144 -2.35 2.29 0.15
C LEU A 144 -2.94 1.74 1.47
N ILE A 145 -2.42 2.18 2.64
CA ILE A 145 -2.79 1.57 3.92
C ILE A 145 -3.46 2.53 4.91
N ALA A 146 -3.25 3.84 4.78
CA ALA A 146 -3.65 4.82 5.79
C ALA A 146 -5.06 5.40 5.51
N HIS A 147 -6.08 4.55 5.59
CA HIS A 147 -7.49 4.86 5.35
C HIS A 147 -8.29 4.70 6.64
N TYR A 148 -9.04 5.74 7.04
CA TYR A 148 -9.65 5.79 8.36
C TYR A 148 -11.13 6.19 8.31
N PRO A 149 -11.95 5.70 9.27
CA PRO A 149 -13.41 5.90 9.27
C PRO A 149 -13.86 7.33 9.57
N ASN A 150 -13.01 8.18 10.16
CA ASN A 150 -13.37 9.57 10.43
C ASN A 150 -13.55 10.40 9.14
N TYR A 151 -12.89 10.01 8.04
CA TYR A 151 -13.11 10.59 6.71
C TYR A 151 -14.55 10.37 6.24
N CYS A 152 -15.17 9.22 6.53
CA CYS A 152 -16.56 8.94 6.18
C CYS A 152 -17.53 9.92 6.85
N ARG A 153 -17.16 10.44 8.03
CA ARG A 153 -17.91 11.49 8.74
C ARG A 153 -17.62 12.89 8.21
N ASP A 154 -16.35 13.18 7.95
CA ASP A 154 -15.89 14.50 7.51
C ASP A 154 -14.76 14.36 6.48
N VAL A 155 -15.08 14.61 5.22
CA VAL A 155 -14.14 14.52 4.09
C VAL A 155 -12.91 15.45 4.17
N ARG A 156 -12.86 16.34 5.18
CA ARG A 156 -11.68 17.17 5.45
C ARG A 156 -10.63 16.43 6.29
N LEU A 157 -11.00 15.33 6.95
CA LEU A 157 -10.13 14.53 7.80
C LEU A 157 -9.37 13.49 6.94
N ARG A 158 -8.51 13.99 6.04
CA ARG A 158 -7.68 13.15 5.14
C ARG A 158 -6.38 12.78 5.81
N THR A 159 -5.87 11.60 5.48
CA THR A 159 -4.45 11.29 5.69
C THR A 159 -3.61 12.23 4.85
N ARG A 160 -2.62 12.86 5.48
CA ARG A 160 -1.70 13.79 4.80
C ARG A 160 -0.33 13.16 4.62
N ILE A 161 0.19 13.24 3.39
CA ILE A 161 1.56 12.86 3.05
C ILE A 161 2.29 14.11 2.57
N THR A 162 3.30 14.55 3.32
CA THR A 162 4.12 15.71 2.99
C THR A 162 5.52 15.24 2.59
N ILE A 163 6.01 15.67 1.43
CA ILE A 163 7.39 15.43 0.99
C ILE A 163 8.13 16.76 0.98
N ILE A 164 9.26 16.82 1.68
CA ILE A 164 10.11 18.01 1.82
C ILE A 164 11.47 17.68 1.22
N ASP A 165 11.90 18.46 0.21
CA ASP A 165 13.20 18.29 -0.42
C ASP A 165 13.79 19.64 -0.81
N ASP A 166 15.13 19.71 -0.95
CA ASP A 166 15.85 20.90 -1.40
C ASP A 166 15.41 21.35 -2.82
N ASP A 167 15.02 20.37 -3.65
CA ASP A 167 14.38 20.56 -4.98
C ASP A 167 13.27 19.52 -5.17
N VAL A 168 12.10 19.83 -4.64
CA VAL A 168 10.94 18.92 -4.67
C VAL A 168 10.30 18.80 -6.06
N TYR A 169 10.59 19.70 -6.99
CA TYR A 169 9.82 19.87 -8.23
C TYR A 169 9.96 18.68 -9.17
N GLU A 170 11.20 18.24 -9.47
CA GLU A 170 11.44 17.13 -10.38
C GLU A 170 10.80 15.82 -9.84
N GLY A 171 11.04 15.52 -8.58
CA GLY A 171 10.44 14.33 -7.94
C GLY A 171 8.92 14.38 -7.93
N LYS A 172 8.33 15.55 -7.59
CA LYS A 172 6.90 15.77 -7.65
C LYS A 172 6.34 15.51 -9.05
N ASP A 173 6.98 16.08 -10.09
CA ASP A 173 6.51 15.93 -11.47
C ASP A 173 6.59 14.46 -11.92
N CYS A 174 7.66 13.74 -11.57
CA CYS A 174 7.78 12.30 -11.84
C CYS A 174 6.68 11.49 -11.14
N LEU A 175 6.44 11.73 -9.85
CA LEU A 175 5.43 11.04 -9.05
C LEU A 175 4.01 11.31 -9.57
N THR A 176 3.67 12.57 -9.81
CA THR A 176 2.34 12.98 -10.27
C THR A 176 2.05 12.49 -11.70
N GLN A 177 3.06 12.41 -12.56
CA GLN A 177 2.90 11.84 -13.90
C GLN A 177 2.73 10.32 -13.88
N ARG A 178 3.46 9.60 -13.02
CA ARG A 178 3.33 8.15 -12.89
C ARG A 178 1.95 7.76 -12.36
N TYR A 179 1.46 8.44 -11.35
CA TYR A 179 0.17 8.19 -10.72
C TYR A 179 -0.87 9.26 -11.08
N VAL A 180 -0.89 9.67 -12.37
CA VAL A 180 -1.69 10.81 -12.86
C VAL A 180 -3.14 10.74 -12.40
N HIS A 181 -3.78 9.56 -12.45
CA HIS A 181 -5.18 9.43 -12.07
C HIS A 181 -5.44 9.57 -10.57
N LEU A 182 -4.48 9.21 -9.73
CA LEU A 182 -4.54 9.49 -8.30
C LEU A 182 -4.44 10.98 -8.05
N PHE A 183 -3.47 11.66 -8.65
CA PHE A 183 -3.23 13.08 -8.42
C PHE A 183 -4.29 13.98 -9.07
N ASP A 184 -4.88 13.60 -10.19
CA ASP A 184 -6.03 14.29 -10.78
C ASP A 184 -7.26 14.27 -9.85
N ASN A 185 -7.39 13.27 -8.98
CA ASN A 185 -8.51 13.08 -8.07
C ASN A 185 -8.17 13.34 -6.58
N SER A 186 -6.94 13.76 -6.27
CA SER A 186 -6.49 14.10 -4.93
C SER A 186 -6.33 15.61 -4.75
N TYR A 187 -6.51 16.08 -3.53
CA TYR A 187 -6.00 17.41 -3.16
C TYR A 187 -4.49 17.33 -2.97
N TYR A 188 -3.77 18.26 -3.59
CA TYR A 188 -2.36 18.45 -3.26
C TYR A 188 -1.96 19.92 -3.34
N ARG A 189 -0.90 20.27 -2.61
CA ARG A 189 -0.35 21.62 -2.62
C ARG A 189 1.15 21.58 -2.78
N THR A 190 1.69 22.66 -3.38
CA THR A 190 3.12 22.89 -3.48
C THR A 190 3.45 24.19 -2.77
N ILE A 191 4.44 24.15 -1.89
CA ILE A 191 4.87 25.29 -1.09
C ILE A 191 6.38 25.47 -1.29
N ASP A 192 6.82 26.67 -1.62
CA ASP A 192 8.24 27.02 -1.66
C ASP A 192 8.62 27.80 -0.40
N LEU A 193 9.30 27.13 0.53
CA LEU A 193 9.78 27.76 1.77
C LEU A 193 11.18 28.34 1.64
N ASN A 194 11.83 28.21 0.48
CA ASN A 194 13.08 28.92 0.18
C ASN A 194 12.80 30.35 -0.34
N ASP A 195 11.57 30.66 -0.74
CA ASP A 195 11.16 32.02 -1.12
C ASP A 195 10.93 32.88 0.13
N ALA A 196 11.34 34.13 0.07
CA ALA A 196 11.08 35.13 1.13
C ALA A 196 9.58 35.39 1.38
N ASN A 197 8.74 35.14 0.38
CA ASN A 197 7.28 35.21 0.45
C ASN A 197 6.69 33.87 -0.02
N PRO A 198 6.64 32.84 0.84
CA PRO A 198 6.14 31.54 0.49
C PRO A 198 4.74 31.60 -0.13
N GLN A 199 4.59 31.04 -1.32
CA GLN A 199 3.29 30.89 -1.97
C GLN A 199 2.87 29.43 -1.90
N CYS A 200 1.60 29.22 -1.57
CA CYS A 200 0.99 27.91 -1.62
C CYS A 200 0.14 27.79 -2.87
N VAL A 201 0.53 26.89 -3.76
CA VAL A 201 -0.26 26.54 -4.95
C VAL A 201 -1.07 25.29 -4.63
N LEU A 202 -2.38 25.44 -4.53
CA LEU A 202 -3.32 24.35 -4.26
C LEU A 202 -3.87 23.81 -5.58
N HIS A 203 -3.73 22.49 -5.76
CA HIS A 203 -4.47 21.73 -6.75
C HIS A 203 -5.72 21.12 -6.08
N CYS A 204 -6.88 21.35 -6.68
CA CYS A 204 -8.12 20.73 -6.28
C CYS A 204 -8.56 19.74 -7.35
N PRO A 205 -9.07 18.56 -6.96
CA PRO A 205 -9.63 17.62 -7.92
C PRO A 205 -10.69 18.28 -8.76
N GLN A 206 -10.63 18.07 -10.06
CA GLN A 206 -11.63 18.57 -11.00
C GLN A 206 -12.73 17.52 -11.13
N TYR A 207 -13.58 17.41 -10.12
CA TYR A 207 -14.77 16.58 -10.22
C TYR A 207 -15.76 17.26 -11.18
N GLU A 208 -16.29 16.51 -12.13
CA GLU A 208 -17.43 16.94 -12.90
C GLU A 208 -18.63 17.16 -11.95
N HIS A 209 -19.54 18.05 -12.28
CA HIS A 209 -20.53 18.73 -11.42
C HIS A 209 -21.38 17.89 -10.45
N ARG A 210 -21.23 16.57 -10.40
CA ARG A 210 -22.06 15.66 -9.59
C ARG A 210 -21.27 14.70 -8.72
N ARG A 211 -19.94 14.81 -8.68
CA ARG A 211 -19.12 13.89 -7.90
C ARG A 211 -18.80 14.50 -6.53
N LYS A 212 -18.93 13.68 -5.49
CA LYS A 212 -18.42 13.95 -4.16
C LYS A 212 -16.92 13.60 -4.12
N ASP A 213 -16.20 14.17 -3.17
CA ASP A 213 -14.85 13.72 -2.83
C ASP A 213 -14.86 12.23 -2.49
N PHE A 214 -13.91 11.49 -3.04
CA PHE A 214 -13.81 10.05 -2.83
C PHE A 214 -12.37 9.55 -2.63
N VAL A 215 -11.43 10.49 -2.46
CA VAL A 215 -10.02 10.21 -2.13
C VAL A 215 -9.72 10.80 -0.77
N ASP A 216 -9.38 9.93 0.17
CA ASP A 216 -9.12 10.25 1.57
C ASP A 216 -7.63 10.49 1.88
N ILE A 217 -6.81 10.63 0.84
CA ILE A 217 -5.39 10.98 0.92
C ILE A 217 -5.19 12.38 0.32
N GLU A 218 -4.46 13.25 1.03
CA GLU A 218 -4.00 14.54 0.50
C GLU A 218 -2.48 14.62 0.52
N TRP A 219 -1.92 15.40 -0.39
CA TRP A 219 -0.47 15.51 -0.58
C TRP A 219 0.03 16.94 -0.39
N GLU A 220 1.25 17.04 0.13
CA GLU A 220 1.94 18.32 0.24
C GLU A 220 3.39 18.16 -0.24
N PHE A 221 3.81 19.03 -1.15
CA PHE A 221 5.17 19.08 -1.67
C PHE A 221 5.81 20.39 -1.22
N VAL A 222 6.88 20.30 -0.45
CA VAL A 222 7.53 21.46 0.15
C VAL A 222 8.96 21.58 -0.38
N ASN A 223 9.23 22.67 -1.09
CA ASN A 223 10.59 23.04 -1.47
C ASN A 223 11.28 23.68 -0.27
N GLY A 224 12.25 22.99 0.32
CA GLY A 224 12.94 23.42 1.52
C GLY A 224 13.68 22.28 2.20
N ASN A 225 14.31 22.55 3.33
CA ASN A 225 15.04 21.55 4.12
C ASN A 225 14.99 21.89 5.60
N ILE A 226 15.46 20.96 6.44
CA ILE A 226 15.42 21.11 7.91
C ILE A 226 16.26 22.29 8.45
N ARG A 227 17.19 22.84 7.66
CA ARG A 227 17.98 24.03 8.05
C ARG A 227 17.21 25.32 7.83
N ASN A 228 16.12 25.27 7.05
CA ASN A 228 15.25 26.40 6.82
C ASN A 228 14.40 26.64 8.08
N GLU A 229 14.40 27.86 8.59
CA GLU A 229 13.66 28.27 9.78
C GLU A 229 12.15 28.04 9.63
N ALA A 230 11.59 28.31 8.45
CA ALA A 230 10.17 28.11 8.18
C ALA A 230 9.78 26.62 8.21
N VAL A 231 10.67 25.70 7.76
CA VAL A 231 10.48 24.26 7.87
C VAL A 231 10.52 23.82 9.34
N ARG A 232 11.49 24.32 10.11
CA ARG A 232 11.61 24.01 11.55
C ARG A 232 10.38 24.47 12.33
N GLN A 233 9.92 25.68 12.07
CA GLN A 233 8.69 26.21 12.66
C GLN A 233 7.47 25.33 12.34
N LYS A 234 7.32 24.87 11.10
CA LYS A 234 6.25 23.93 10.74
C LYS A 234 6.35 22.61 11.51
N LEU A 235 7.54 22.06 11.67
CA LEU A 235 7.74 20.82 12.45
C LEU A 235 7.32 21.01 13.90
N GLU A 236 7.67 22.15 14.52
CA GLU A 236 7.25 22.51 15.87
C GLU A 236 5.72 22.61 15.95
N GLU A 237 5.08 23.36 15.03
CA GLU A 237 3.62 23.51 14.96
C GLU A 237 2.93 22.15 14.79
N TRP A 238 3.42 21.29 13.92
CA TRP A 238 2.81 19.98 13.68
C TRP A 238 3.04 19.01 14.84
N SER A 239 4.18 19.09 15.53
CA SER A 239 4.49 18.21 16.65
C SER A 239 3.62 18.44 17.90
N VAL A 240 3.12 19.65 18.08
CA VAL A 240 2.22 20.01 19.20
C VAL A 240 0.73 19.96 18.84
N ASP A 241 0.37 19.82 17.57
CA ASP A 241 -1.05 19.75 17.15
C ASP A 241 -1.63 18.36 17.42
N SER A 242 -2.39 18.23 18.49
CA SER A 242 -3.03 16.98 18.89
C SER A 242 -4.03 16.40 17.86
N ARG A 243 -4.41 17.18 16.84
CA ARG A 243 -5.25 16.72 15.72
C ARG A 243 -4.44 15.99 14.65
N GLN A 244 -3.13 15.87 14.82
CA GLN A 244 -2.26 15.17 13.90
C GLN A 244 -1.47 14.07 14.60
N GLN A 245 -1.49 12.89 14.04
CA GLN A 245 -0.58 11.81 14.43
C GLN A 245 0.64 11.88 13.52
N LEU A 246 1.61 12.70 13.93
CA LEU A 246 2.79 13.03 13.15
C LEU A 246 3.80 11.88 13.17
N THR A 247 4.24 11.46 11.98
CA THR A 247 5.41 10.61 11.77
C THR A 247 6.35 11.31 10.80
N ILE A 248 7.63 11.37 11.11
CA ILE A 248 8.68 11.96 10.28
C ILE A 248 9.54 10.83 9.73
N ALA A 249 9.81 10.82 8.42
CA ALA A 249 10.71 9.88 7.78
C ALA A 249 11.84 10.62 7.07
N LEU A 250 13.08 10.20 7.31
CA LEU A 250 14.27 10.76 6.69
C LEU A 250 14.77 9.79 5.63
N CYS A 251 14.58 10.15 4.37
CA CYS A 251 14.76 9.29 3.21
C CYS A 251 15.62 9.93 2.10
N HIS A 252 16.59 10.79 2.44
CA HIS A 252 17.58 11.23 1.47
C HIS A 252 18.45 10.05 1.00
N ASP A 253 19.00 10.13 -0.22
CA ASP A 253 19.96 9.13 -0.73
C ASP A 253 21.23 9.09 0.12
N ASP A 254 21.65 10.23 0.65
CA ASP A 254 22.77 10.30 1.63
C ASP A 254 22.31 9.82 3.02
N ARG A 255 22.65 8.57 3.34
CA ARG A 255 22.37 7.93 4.63
C ARG A 255 22.96 8.70 5.82
N THR A 256 24.11 9.37 5.63
CA THR A 256 24.77 10.19 6.65
C THR A 256 23.92 11.44 6.94
N ARG A 257 23.33 12.03 5.92
CA ARG A 257 22.41 13.16 6.07
C ARG A 257 21.19 12.74 6.90
N ASN A 258 20.61 11.60 6.63
CA ASN A 258 19.42 11.09 7.33
C ASN A 258 19.64 11.00 8.84
N TYR A 259 20.72 10.37 9.30
CA TYR A 259 20.94 10.28 10.75
C TYR A 259 21.36 11.62 11.36
N ASN A 260 22.11 12.48 10.65
CA ASN A 260 22.44 13.81 11.15
C ASN A 260 21.17 14.65 11.37
N GLU A 261 20.23 14.59 10.44
CA GLU A 261 18.95 15.28 10.56
C GLU A 261 18.08 14.64 11.65
N ALA A 262 18.07 13.30 11.79
CA ALA A 262 17.33 12.60 12.84
C ALA A 262 17.72 13.04 14.27
N PHE A 263 18.97 13.42 14.49
CA PHE A 263 19.46 13.88 15.78
C PHE A 263 19.57 15.41 15.91
N SER A 264 19.01 16.15 14.93
CA SER A 264 19.03 17.62 14.89
C SER A 264 17.65 18.25 14.74
N MET A 265 16.57 17.46 15.00
CA MET A 265 15.20 17.95 14.97
C MET A 265 14.94 19.03 16.04
N PRO A 266 13.93 19.88 15.88
CA PRO A 266 13.43 20.73 16.95
C PRO A 266 13.12 19.93 18.22
N LEU A 267 13.36 20.53 19.40
CA LEU A 267 13.16 19.84 20.68
C LEU A 267 11.70 19.38 20.87
N ASP A 268 10.73 20.12 20.37
CA ASP A 268 9.32 19.79 20.51
C ASP A 268 8.97 18.48 19.78
N VAL A 269 9.69 18.13 18.70
CA VAL A 269 9.54 16.84 18.02
C VAL A 269 9.88 15.67 18.96
N TYR A 270 10.96 15.77 19.72
CA TYR A 270 11.34 14.73 20.70
C TYR A 270 10.43 14.75 21.94
N ASN A 271 10.10 15.96 22.44
CA ASN A 271 9.29 16.13 23.65
C ASN A 271 7.85 15.63 23.49
N ASN A 272 7.34 15.59 22.26
CA ASN A 272 6.01 15.07 21.94
C ASN A 272 6.04 13.64 21.40
N ASP A 273 7.13 12.90 21.59
CA ASP A 273 7.31 11.50 21.19
C ASP A 273 6.92 11.23 19.71
N VAL A 274 7.23 12.19 18.81
CA VAL A 274 7.00 12.04 17.39
C VAL A 274 7.87 10.90 16.86
N THR A 275 7.26 9.94 16.19
CA THR A 275 8.00 8.85 15.54
C THR A 275 8.90 9.38 14.43
N ILE A 276 10.20 9.10 14.51
CA ILE A 276 11.19 9.48 13.50
C ILE A 276 11.77 8.22 12.89
N LEU A 277 11.38 7.94 11.64
CA LEU A 277 11.91 6.85 10.83
C LEU A 277 13.17 7.32 10.12
N CYS A 278 14.30 6.68 10.36
CA CYS A 278 15.58 7.11 9.81
C CYS A 278 16.15 6.05 8.86
N HIS A 279 16.13 6.34 7.55
CA HIS A 279 16.71 5.46 6.54
C HIS A 279 18.22 5.50 6.59
N THR A 280 18.82 4.53 7.28
CA THR A 280 20.27 4.44 7.48
C THR A 280 20.68 2.99 7.71
N ASP A 281 21.96 2.72 7.45
CA ASP A 281 22.52 1.44 7.85
C ASP A 281 22.69 1.42 9.38
N GLN A 282 22.21 0.35 10.00
CA GLN A 282 22.38 0.18 11.44
C GLN A 282 23.86 0.04 11.77
N ASN A 283 24.40 1.00 12.52
CA ASN A 283 25.76 0.96 13.04
C ASN A 283 25.75 1.17 14.55
N GLU A 284 26.86 0.89 15.22
CA GLU A 284 26.95 0.96 16.68
C GLU A 284 26.66 2.37 17.24
N ILE A 285 27.01 3.43 16.48
CA ILE A 285 26.78 4.82 16.89
C ILE A 285 25.28 5.12 16.92
N VAL A 286 24.56 4.75 15.85
CA VAL A 286 23.10 4.93 15.77
C VAL A 286 22.40 4.13 16.87
N ARG A 287 22.81 2.88 17.07
CA ARG A 287 22.26 2.02 18.12
C ARG A 287 22.50 2.58 19.53
N MET A 288 23.68 3.10 19.78
CA MET A 288 24.01 3.76 21.05
C MET A 288 23.15 5.01 21.26
N ALA A 289 22.98 5.84 20.24
CA ALA A 289 22.17 7.06 20.33
C ALA A 289 20.70 6.75 20.60
N THR A 290 20.10 5.80 19.86
CA THR A 290 18.68 5.43 20.00
C THR A 290 18.37 4.60 21.25
N SER A 291 19.37 4.05 21.93
CA SER A 291 19.19 3.40 23.24
C SER A 291 19.02 4.40 24.40
N GLY A 292 19.34 5.68 24.18
CA GLY A 292 19.16 6.74 25.15
C GLY A 292 17.75 7.33 25.14
N ALA A 293 17.23 7.72 26.32
CA ALA A 293 15.88 8.26 26.44
C ALA A 293 15.63 9.50 25.56
N ALA A 294 16.63 10.31 25.28
CA ALA A 294 16.50 11.53 24.48
C ALA A 294 16.13 11.29 23.01
N PHE A 295 16.46 10.10 22.47
CA PHE A 295 16.22 9.75 21.07
C PHE A 295 15.49 8.43 20.93
N ALA A 296 14.72 8.04 21.94
CA ALA A 296 13.96 6.79 21.94
C ALA A 296 12.89 6.73 20.84
N SER A 297 12.45 7.89 20.33
CA SER A 297 11.49 8.00 19.21
C SER A 297 12.15 7.91 17.83
N VAL A 298 13.47 7.75 17.73
CA VAL A 298 14.20 7.56 16.46
C VAL A 298 14.34 6.07 16.16
N TYR A 299 13.78 5.64 15.06
CA TYR A 299 13.73 4.25 14.59
C TYR A 299 14.57 4.10 13.31
N PRO A 300 15.81 3.58 13.38
CA PRO A 300 16.61 3.34 12.19
C PRO A 300 16.08 2.15 11.40
N PHE A 301 16.04 2.28 10.08
CA PHE A 301 15.70 1.18 9.17
C PHE A 301 16.62 1.17 7.94
N GLY A 302 16.87 -0.01 7.39
CA GLY A 302 17.77 -0.17 6.26
C GLY A 302 17.79 -1.60 5.74
N GLU A 303 18.77 -1.95 4.93
CA GLU A 303 18.83 -3.20 4.14
C GLU A 303 18.65 -4.49 4.96
N SER A 304 18.97 -4.49 6.25
CA SER A 304 18.77 -5.66 7.11
C SER A 304 17.30 -6.09 7.26
N LEU A 305 16.36 -5.23 6.89
CA LEU A 305 14.90 -5.48 6.91
C LEU A 305 14.35 -5.91 5.55
N CYS A 306 15.17 -5.91 4.49
CA CYS A 306 14.76 -6.43 3.19
C CYS A 306 14.57 -7.94 3.25
N ASP A 307 13.36 -8.39 3.51
CA ASP A 307 13.00 -9.82 3.58
C ASP A 307 11.80 -10.13 2.69
N ILE A 308 12.00 -11.04 1.75
CA ILE A 308 10.94 -11.57 0.89
C ILE A 308 9.82 -12.30 1.70
N GLY A 309 10.10 -12.68 2.93
CA GLY A 309 9.13 -13.23 3.87
C GLY A 309 7.89 -12.34 4.06
N ILE A 310 8.08 -11.02 3.94
CA ILE A 310 6.98 -10.05 3.97
C ILE A 310 5.99 -10.35 2.84
N LEU A 311 6.47 -10.51 1.60
CA LEU A 311 5.60 -10.82 0.46
C LEU A 311 4.92 -12.17 0.60
N ARG A 312 5.60 -13.18 1.15
CA ARG A 312 4.99 -14.49 1.43
C ARG A 312 3.84 -14.38 2.42
N THR A 313 4.01 -13.58 3.46
CA THR A 313 2.93 -13.35 4.45
C THR A 313 1.76 -12.59 3.83
N ILE A 314 2.02 -11.52 3.08
CA ILE A 314 0.98 -10.77 2.37
C ILE A 314 0.26 -11.69 1.36
N LYS A 315 1.00 -12.52 0.60
CA LYS A 315 0.43 -13.48 -0.35
C LYS A 315 -0.57 -14.42 0.34
N ARG A 316 -0.20 -15.02 1.47
CA ARG A 316 -1.12 -15.91 2.20
C ARG A 316 -2.42 -15.21 2.59
N MET A 317 -2.34 -13.97 3.05
CA MET A 317 -3.52 -13.15 3.34
C MET A 317 -4.30 -12.82 2.06
N ALA A 318 -3.62 -12.43 0.99
CA ALA A 318 -4.20 -12.09 -0.30
C ALA A 318 -4.95 -13.27 -0.97
N GLN A 319 -4.45 -14.49 -0.81
CA GLN A 319 -5.15 -15.70 -1.25
C GLN A 319 -6.52 -15.84 -0.54
N ARG A 320 -6.58 -15.55 0.74
CA ARG A 320 -7.81 -15.58 1.52
C ARG A 320 -8.77 -14.45 1.18
N VAL A 321 -8.24 -13.25 0.93
CA VAL A 321 -9.01 -12.12 0.37
C VAL A 321 -9.68 -12.55 -0.95
N ASN A 322 -8.91 -13.11 -1.87
CA ASN A 322 -9.44 -13.61 -3.14
C ASN A 322 -10.50 -14.72 -2.96
N TYR A 323 -10.31 -15.60 -1.99
CA TYR A 323 -11.29 -16.65 -1.67
C TYR A 323 -12.62 -16.07 -1.21
N ILE A 324 -12.61 -15.09 -0.30
CA ILE A 324 -13.80 -14.42 0.22
C ILE A 324 -14.50 -13.62 -0.89
N TYR A 325 -13.75 -12.89 -1.71
CA TYR A 325 -14.31 -12.17 -2.87
C TYR A 325 -15.05 -13.13 -3.81
N ASN A 326 -14.45 -14.27 -4.17
CA ASN A 326 -15.07 -15.24 -5.07
C ASN A 326 -16.27 -15.94 -4.43
N HIS A 327 -16.25 -16.16 -3.10
CA HIS A 327 -17.42 -16.65 -2.39
C HIS A 327 -18.60 -15.68 -2.55
N CYS A 328 -18.39 -14.40 -2.26
CA CYS A 328 -19.42 -13.36 -2.45
C CYS A 328 -19.90 -13.27 -3.91
N PHE A 329 -18.98 -13.35 -4.87
CA PHE A 329 -19.33 -13.32 -6.29
C PHE A 329 -20.24 -14.48 -6.69
N SER A 330 -20.15 -15.63 -6.03
CA SER A 330 -20.97 -16.83 -6.30
C SER A 330 -22.37 -16.79 -5.68
N LEU A 331 -22.65 -15.88 -4.72
CA LEU A 331 -23.96 -15.72 -4.10
C LEU A 331 -24.97 -15.15 -5.12
N ALA A 332 -26.26 -15.51 -5.00
CA ALA A 332 -27.32 -14.87 -5.77
C ALA A 332 -27.54 -13.41 -5.31
N PRO A 333 -28.15 -12.54 -6.13
CA PRO A 333 -28.37 -11.14 -5.78
C PRO A 333 -29.18 -10.93 -4.48
N ASP A 334 -30.10 -11.84 -4.18
CA ASP A 334 -30.97 -11.77 -3.00
C ASP A 334 -30.43 -12.56 -1.80
N ASP A 335 -29.29 -13.23 -1.96
CA ASP A 335 -28.68 -13.98 -0.86
C ASP A 335 -28.08 -13.02 0.18
N PRO A 336 -28.19 -13.32 1.48
CA PRO A 336 -27.50 -12.55 2.50
C PRO A 336 -25.99 -12.54 2.26
N ILE A 337 -25.39 -11.37 2.36
CA ILE A 337 -23.92 -11.26 2.31
C ILE A 337 -23.35 -11.84 3.59
N THR A 338 -22.62 -12.92 3.45
CA THR A 338 -21.98 -13.63 4.56
C THR A 338 -20.57 -14.05 4.16
N ALA A 339 -19.60 -13.85 5.07
CA ALA A 339 -18.30 -14.48 4.90
C ALA A 339 -18.43 -16.02 5.02
N PRO A 340 -17.59 -16.78 4.33
CA PRO A 340 -17.57 -18.23 4.51
C PRO A 340 -17.21 -18.59 5.95
N SER A 341 -17.76 -19.66 6.48
CA SER A 341 -17.50 -20.12 7.85
C SER A 341 -16.10 -20.69 8.06
N ALA A 342 -15.47 -21.16 6.99
CA ALA A 342 -14.13 -21.73 6.99
C ALA A 342 -13.49 -21.57 5.59
N ILE A 343 -12.17 -21.65 5.55
CA ILE A 343 -11.39 -21.72 4.31
C ILE A 343 -11.28 -23.19 3.89
N ASP A 344 -11.60 -23.45 2.63
CA ASP A 344 -11.33 -24.71 1.95
C ASP A 344 -10.02 -24.52 1.17
N GLU A 345 -8.94 -25.13 1.62
CA GLU A 345 -7.59 -24.91 1.08
C GLU A 345 -7.47 -25.39 -0.38
N GLU A 346 -8.15 -26.47 -0.77
CA GLU A 346 -8.13 -26.94 -2.15
C GLU A 346 -8.84 -25.94 -3.10
N LYS A 347 -9.98 -25.44 -2.68
CA LYS A 347 -10.72 -24.41 -3.41
C LYS A 347 -9.97 -23.06 -3.40
N LEU A 348 -9.32 -22.70 -2.30
CA LEU A 348 -8.48 -21.50 -2.21
C LEU A 348 -7.37 -21.52 -3.27
N GLU A 349 -6.63 -22.60 -3.36
CA GLU A 349 -5.56 -22.78 -4.37
C GLU A 349 -6.12 -22.73 -5.80
N ALA A 350 -7.26 -23.40 -6.04
CA ALA A 350 -7.91 -23.37 -7.36
C ALA A 350 -8.35 -21.97 -7.76
N LEU A 351 -8.92 -21.18 -6.85
CA LEU A 351 -9.33 -19.80 -7.10
C LEU A 351 -8.13 -18.88 -7.31
N TRP A 352 -7.05 -19.07 -6.54
CA TRP A 352 -5.83 -18.29 -6.69
C TRP A 352 -5.21 -18.46 -8.08
N ARG A 353 -5.11 -19.69 -8.58
CA ARG A 353 -4.63 -20.00 -9.92
C ARG A 353 -5.45 -19.32 -11.03
N ASN A 354 -6.68 -18.92 -10.74
CA ASN A 354 -7.60 -18.30 -11.69
C ASN A 354 -7.71 -16.76 -11.52
N VAL A 355 -6.82 -16.11 -10.79
CA VAL A 355 -6.78 -14.63 -10.62
C VAL A 355 -6.46 -13.95 -11.96
N GLY A 356 -6.68 -14.21 -12.99
CA GLY A 356 -6.70 -13.77 -14.39
C GLY A 356 -5.90 -12.52 -14.80
N SER A 357 -5.36 -11.70 -13.89
CA SER A 357 -4.52 -10.53 -14.23
C SER A 357 -3.73 -10.00 -13.05
N MET A 358 -2.58 -9.36 -13.32
CA MET A 358 -1.72 -8.74 -12.29
C MET A 358 -2.46 -7.64 -11.48
N PRO A 359 -3.23 -6.71 -12.08
CA PRO A 359 -3.98 -5.76 -11.27
C PRO A 359 -4.91 -6.41 -10.24
N LYS A 360 -5.62 -7.49 -10.60
CA LYS A 360 -6.46 -8.23 -9.65
C LYS A 360 -5.66 -8.93 -8.56
N LEU A 361 -4.49 -9.46 -8.91
CA LEU A 361 -3.59 -10.07 -7.95
C LEU A 361 -3.14 -9.02 -6.93
N TYR A 362 -2.68 -7.86 -7.39
CA TYR A 362 -2.22 -6.79 -6.52
C TYR A 362 -3.36 -6.14 -5.72
N SER A 363 -4.58 -6.07 -6.24
CA SER A 363 -5.74 -5.64 -5.48
C SER A 363 -5.96 -6.51 -4.22
N ASN A 364 -5.80 -7.83 -4.33
CA ASN A 364 -5.84 -8.72 -3.15
C ASN A 364 -4.67 -8.45 -2.19
N PHE A 365 -3.46 -8.14 -2.70
CA PHE A 365 -2.30 -7.79 -1.87
C PHE A 365 -2.55 -6.50 -1.10
N PHE A 366 -3.02 -5.46 -1.76
CA PHE A 366 -3.26 -4.17 -1.14
C PHE A 366 -4.39 -4.23 -0.09
N ASN A 367 -5.45 -4.99 -0.36
CA ASN A 367 -6.46 -5.25 0.68
C ASN A 367 -5.82 -5.95 1.90
N ALA A 368 -5.03 -7.00 1.67
CA ALA A 368 -4.38 -7.76 2.73
C ALA A 368 -3.45 -6.89 3.59
N MET A 369 -2.78 -5.90 3.03
CA MET A 369 -1.89 -4.98 3.74
C MET A 369 -2.63 -4.09 4.76
N THR A 370 -3.94 -3.88 4.61
CA THR A 370 -4.73 -2.93 5.42
C THR A 370 -5.48 -3.57 6.58
N LEU A 371 -5.44 -4.89 6.73
CA LEU A 371 -6.27 -5.58 7.73
C LEU A 371 -5.97 -5.10 9.16
N SER A 372 -4.70 -4.89 9.49
CA SER A 372 -4.28 -4.37 10.79
C SER A 372 -4.81 -2.95 11.04
N THR A 373 -4.65 -2.05 10.08
CA THR A 373 -5.14 -0.66 10.18
C THR A 373 -6.66 -0.63 10.34
N LYS A 374 -7.40 -1.44 9.59
CA LYS A 374 -8.86 -1.54 9.71
C LYS A 374 -9.29 -1.99 11.11
N MET A 375 -8.67 -3.05 11.66
CA MET A 375 -8.99 -3.51 13.00
C MET A 375 -8.65 -2.45 14.05
N HIS A 376 -7.50 -1.79 13.93
CA HIS A 376 -7.10 -0.71 14.82
C HIS A 376 -8.06 0.48 14.76
N SER A 377 -8.58 0.82 13.58
CA SER A 377 -9.51 1.93 13.37
C SER A 377 -10.92 1.72 13.96
N ILE A 378 -11.22 0.52 14.45
CA ILE A 378 -12.44 0.23 15.23
C ILE A 378 -12.14 -0.11 16.69
N GLY A 379 -10.92 0.16 17.15
CA GLY A 379 -10.50 0.03 18.54
C GLY A 379 -9.99 -1.36 18.94
N HIS A 380 -9.76 -2.27 17.99
CA HIS A 380 -9.11 -3.55 18.26
C HIS A 380 -7.58 -3.40 18.13
N ASP A 381 -6.85 -3.85 19.16
CA ASP A 381 -5.39 -3.82 19.09
C ASP A 381 -4.89 -4.80 18.04
N SER A 382 -4.23 -4.26 17.02
CA SER A 382 -3.61 -5.05 15.97
C SER A 382 -2.41 -5.90 16.46
N ALA A 383 -1.92 -5.66 17.68
CA ALA A 383 -0.83 -6.45 18.25
C ALA A 383 -1.30 -7.83 18.71
N ASP A 384 -2.58 -8.01 19.01
CA ASP A 384 -3.13 -9.30 19.43
C ASP A 384 -3.94 -9.98 18.32
N TRP A 385 -3.25 -10.39 17.26
CA TRP A 385 -3.82 -11.21 16.20
C TRP A 385 -4.41 -12.56 16.69
N ARG A 386 -4.18 -12.93 17.94
CA ARG A 386 -4.61 -14.22 18.53
C ARG A 386 -6.06 -14.22 18.96
N GLU A 387 -6.63 -13.03 19.22
CA GLU A 387 -8.02 -12.92 19.60
C GLU A 387 -8.92 -12.87 18.36
N TYR A 388 -9.88 -13.79 18.29
CA TYR A 388 -10.92 -13.77 17.28
C TYR A 388 -12.00 -12.76 17.66
N TYR A 389 -12.14 -11.72 16.87
CA TYR A 389 -13.21 -10.75 17.02
C TYR A 389 -14.32 -11.00 16.01
N ALA A 390 -15.56 -11.21 16.50
CA ALA A 390 -16.74 -11.13 15.66
C ALA A 390 -17.10 -9.66 15.47
N LEU A 391 -17.00 -9.16 14.26
CA LEU A 391 -17.39 -7.79 13.93
C LEU A 391 -18.90 -7.61 14.06
N THR A 392 -19.32 -6.51 14.66
CA THR A 392 -20.72 -6.08 14.66
C THR A 392 -21.13 -5.55 13.29
N MET A 393 -22.43 -5.45 13.01
CA MET A 393 -22.93 -4.90 11.75
C MET A 393 -22.53 -3.44 11.56
N ASP A 394 -22.46 -2.64 12.64
CA ASP A 394 -22.06 -1.24 12.57
C ASP A 394 -20.57 -1.12 12.18
N GLU A 395 -19.70 -1.94 12.76
CA GLU A 395 -18.28 -2.03 12.38
C GLU A 395 -18.11 -2.50 10.93
N ILE A 396 -18.88 -3.51 10.51
CA ILE A 396 -18.85 -4.00 9.13
C ILE A 396 -19.25 -2.88 8.16
N ASN A 397 -20.35 -2.19 8.41
CA ASN A 397 -20.82 -1.11 7.54
C ASN A 397 -19.79 0.01 7.45
N LEU A 398 -19.20 0.41 8.58
CA LEU A 398 -18.18 1.45 8.64
C LEU A 398 -16.91 1.05 7.86
N LEU A 399 -16.37 -0.12 8.13
CA LEU A 399 -15.18 -0.63 7.45
C LEU A 399 -15.42 -0.93 5.97
N THR A 400 -16.68 -1.17 5.55
CA THR A 400 -17.04 -1.33 4.13
C THR A 400 -16.80 -0.05 3.35
N GLU A 401 -17.17 1.10 3.90
CA GLU A 401 -16.89 2.40 3.28
C GLU A 401 -15.39 2.73 3.29
N VAL A 402 -14.68 2.43 4.38
CA VAL A 402 -13.21 2.56 4.46
C VAL A 402 -12.53 1.69 3.38
N GLU A 403 -13.01 0.46 3.19
CA GLU A 403 -12.48 -0.43 2.14
C GLU A 403 -12.71 0.15 0.75
N HIS A 404 -13.86 0.73 0.49
CA HIS A 404 -14.13 1.35 -0.79
C HIS A 404 -13.23 2.57 -1.06
N ASN A 405 -13.00 3.42 -0.05
CA ASN A 405 -12.07 4.56 -0.17
C ASN A 405 -10.65 4.09 -0.48
N ARG A 406 -10.17 3.07 0.24
CA ARG A 406 -8.89 2.42 -0.01
C ARG A 406 -8.82 1.87 -1.45
N TRP A 407 -9.86 1.16 -1.88
CA TRP A 407 -9.93 0.56 -3.21
C TRP A 407 -9.91 1.62 -4.33
N ASN A 408 -10.55 2.77 -4.12
CA ASN A 408 -10.45 3.90 -5.05
C ASN A 408 -8.99 4.35 -5.26
N VAL A 409 -8.22 4.50 -4.18
CA VAL A 409 -6.81 4.89 -4.25
C VAL A 409 -5.97 3.82 -4.96
N GLU A 410 -6.15 2.55 -4.61
CA GLU A 410 -5.42 1.44 -5.22
C GLU A 410 -5.66 1.35 -6.73
N GLU A 411 -6.92 1.42 -7.19
CA GLU A 411 -7.23 1.31 -8.62
C GLU A 411 -6.58 2.45 -9.42
N MET A 412 -6.54 3.67 -8.85
CA MET A 412 -5.85 4.78 -9.49
C MET A 412 -4.32 4.60 -9.52
N ILE A 413 -3.73 4.02 -8.48
CA ILE A 413 -2.31 3.61 -8.48
C ILE A 413 -2.07 2.52 -9.55
N LEU A 414 -3.00 1.59 -9.72
CA LEU A 414 -2.97 0.57 -10.78
C LEU A 414 -3.30 1.12 -12.19
N GLY A 415 -3.39 2.46 -12.33
CA GLY A 415 -3.54 3.16 -13.59
C GLY A 415 -4.98 3.23 -14.12
N TYR A 416 -5.97 2.94 -13.29
CA TYR A 416 -7.37 3.17 -13.66
C TYR A 416 -7.78 4.61 -13.39
N ARG A 417 -8.66 5.14 -14.24
CA ARG A 417 -9.33 6.43 -14.01
C ARG A 417 -10.84 6.26 -13.85
N PRO A 418 -11.50 7.18 -13.16
CA PRO A 418 -12.96 7.24 -13.14
C PRO A 418 -13.51 7.55 -14.54
N THR A 419 -14.79 7.19 -14.74
CA THR A 419 -15.54 7.57 -15.94
C THR A 419 -15.79 9.09 -15.96
N THR A 420 -15.81 9.69 -17.14
CA THR A 420 -16.42 11.01 -17.37
C THR A 420 -17.93 10.93 -17.22
N ASP A 421 -18.64 12.08 -17.13
CA ASP A 421 -20.10 12.10 -17.07
C ASP A 421 -20.75 11.48 -18.31
N GLU A 422 -20.10 11.64 -19.47
CA GLU A 422 -20.59 11.03 -20.70
C GLU A 422 -20.41 9.51 -20.70
N GLU A 423 -19.24 9.03 -20.31
CA GLU A 423 -18.96 7.59 -20.17
C GLU A 423 -19.87 6.95 -19.11
N GLN A 424 -20.14 7.67 -18.02
CA GLN A 424 -21.07 7.21 -16.99
C GLN A 424 -22.48 7.03 -17.57
N ARG A 425 -23.01 8.00 -18.31
CA ARG A 425 -24.31 7.89 -18.98
C ARG A 425 -24.33 6.74 -19.97
N GLN A 426 -23.26 6.49 -20.70
CA GLN A 426 -23.16 5.35 -21.62
C GLN A 426 -23.27 4.02 -20.88
N VAL A 427 -22.57 3.85 -19.75
CA VAL A 427 -22.66 2.62 -18.92
C VAL A 427 -24.04 2.48 -18.28
N GLU A 428 -24.68 3.56 -17.83
CA GLU A 428 -26.04 3.54 -17.28
C GLU A 428 -27.08 3.11 -18.32
N ASN A 429 -26.87 3.44 -19.61
CA ASN A 429 -27.71 3.01 -20.70
C ASN A 429 -27.39 1.58 -21.18
N ASP A 430 -26.13 1.17 -21.12
CA ASP A 430 -25.67 -0.16 -21.51
C ASP A 430 -24.57 -0.64 -20.54
N ILE A 431 -24.97 -1.42 -19.54
CA ILE A 431 -24.07 -1.96 -18.51
C ILE A 431 -22.95 -2.86 -19.08
N LEU A 432 -23.10 -3.38 -20.29
CA LEU A 432 -22.07 -4.21 -20.93
C LEU A 432 -20.81 -3.40 -21.27
N LEU A 433 -20.94 -2.08 -21.49
CA LEU A 433 -19.83 -1.16 -21.73
C LEU A 433 -18.87 -1.09 -20.53
N LYS A 434 -19.33 -1.41 -19.31
CA LYS A 434 -18.49 -1.48 -18.10
C LYS A 434 -17.25 -2.37 -18.31
N LYS A 435 -17.41 -3.52 -18.99
CA LYS A 435 -16.29 -4.42 -19.29
C LYS A 435 -15.34 -3.85 -20.34
N GLU A 436 -15.86 -3.20 -21.36
CA GLU A 436 -15.07 -2.56 -22.41
C GLU A 436 -14.23 -1.42 -21.80
N PHE A 437 -14.85 -0.53 -21.04
CA PHE A 437 -14.16 0.58 -20.39
C PHE A 437 -13.06 0.07 -19.44
N ARG A 438 -13.33 -0.97 -18.65
CA ARG A 438 -12.32 -1.57 -17.78
C ARG A 438 -11.09 -2.08 -18.54
N SER A 439 -11.27 -2.63 -19.75
CA SER A 439 -10.13 -3.04 -20.59
C SER A 439 -9.27 -1.87 -21.08
N ARG A 440 -9.81 -0.65 -21.05
CA ARG A 440 -9.16 0.62 -21.37
C ARG A 440 -8.70 1.39 -20.13
N LYS A 441 -8.62 0.74 -18.98
CA LYS A 441 -8.27 1.36 -17.70
C LYS A 441 -9.24 2.47 -17.25
N ILE A 442 -10.52 2.32 -17.59
CA ILE A 442 -11.60 3.21 -17.14
C ILE A 442 -12.53 2.42 -16.22
N HIS A 443 -12.67 2.85 -14.97
CA HIS A 443 -13.46 2.11 -14.00
C HIS A 443 -14.72 2.87 -13.59
N TYR A 444 -15.88 2.29 -13.86
CA TYR A 444 -17.19 2.90 -13.58
C TYR A 444 -17.45 3.09 -12.08
N ASP A 445 -16.92 2.19 -11.21
CA ASP A 445 -17.16 2.21 -9.78
C ASP A 445 -16.13 3.07 -9.00
N LEU A 446 -15.17 3.74 -9.68
CA LEU A 446 -14.28 4.74 -9.06
C LEU A 446 -15.09 6.01 -8.76
N ARG A 447 -15.64 6.10 -7.53
CA ARG A 447 -16.53 7.16 -7.06
C ARG A 447 -16.71 7.08 -5.55
N ALA A 448 -17.43 8.06 -4.97
CA ALA A 448 -17.81 8.01 -3.58
C ALA A 448 -18.71 6.79 -3.28
N TYR A 449 -18.58 6.23 -2.08
CA TYR A 449 -19.33 5.05 -1.63
C TYR A 449 -20.85 5.20 -1.82
N ASP A 450 -21.41 6.34 -1.44
CA ASP A 450 -22.83 6.64 -1.60
C ASP A 450 -23.32 6.67 -3.06
N ASP A 451 -22.42 6.84 -4.01
CA ASP A 451 -22.74 6.92 -5.44
C ASP A 451 -22.63 5.58 -6.15
N LEU A 452 -22.30 4.50 -5.41
CA LEU A 452 -22.24 3.14 -5.96
C LEU A 452 -23.60 2.67 -6.47
N ARG A 453 -23.57 1.83 -7.51
CA ARG A 453 -24.75 1.30 -8.21
C ARG A 453 -24.70 -0.21 -8.28
N THR A 454 -25.75 -0.79 -8.78
CA THR A 454 -25.83 -2.22 -9.05
C THR A 454 -24.92 -2.63 -10.21
N ASP A 455 -24.34 -3.81 -10.11
CA ASP A 455 -23.60 -4.44 -11.20
C ASP A 455 -24.55 -5.11 -12.23
N ARG A 456 -23.94 -5.75 -13.22
CA ARG A 456 -24.71 -6.48 -14.27
C ARG A 456 -25.52 -7.67 -13.75
N THR A 457 -25.26 -8.13 -12.52
CA THR A 457 -25.99 -9.24 -11.89
C THR A 457 -27.15 -8.75 -11.03
N GLY A 458 -27.31 -7.42 -10.90
CA GLY A 458 -28.31 -6.80 -10.03
C GLY A 458 -27.87 -6.60 -8.60
N LYS A 459 -26.62 -6.98 -8.24
CA LYS A 459 -26.04 -6.72 -6.91
C LYS A 459 -25.58 -5.27 -6.82
N ASN A 460 -25.80 -4.64 -5.67
CA ASN A 460 -25.09 -3.40 -5.34
C ASN A 460 -23.60 -3.73 -5.18
N VAL A 461 -22.70 -2.97 -5.84
CA VAL A 461 -21.26 -3.29 -5.84
C VAL A 461 -20.60 -3.18 -4.47
N ASN A 462 -21.18 -2.43 -3.51
CA ASN A 462 -20.69 -2.36 -2.14
C ASN A 462 -20.71 -3.72 -1.40
N VAL A 463 -21.47 -4.70 -1.89
CA VAL A 463 -21.50 -6.04 -1.26
C VAL A 463 -20.16 -6.77 -1.33
N TYR A 464 -19.30 -6.41 -2.29
CA TYR A 464 -17.96 -6.98 -2.39
C TYR A 464 -17.04 -6.45 -1.27
N ASP A 465 -17.10 -5.13 -1.02
CA ASP A 465 -16.35 -4.49 0.07
C ASP A 465 -16.87 -4.99 1.43
N MET A 466 -18.20 -5.16 1.57
CA MET A 466 -18.83 -5.72 2.77
C MET A 466 -18.38 -7.16 3.04
N ALA A 467 -18.34 -8.00 2.01
CA ALA A 467 -17.89 -9.40 2.17
C ALA A 467 -16.43 -9.48 2.60
N LEU A 468 -15.56 -8.65 2.02
CA LEU A 468 -14.14 -8.57 2.40
C LEU A 468 -14.01 -8.12 3.86
N THR A 469 -14.77 -7.12 4.29
CA THR A 469 -14.80 -6.65 5.68
C THR A 469 -15.26 -7.74 6.65
N GLN A 470 -16.37 -8.41 6.36
CA GLN A 470 -16.85 -9.54 7.16
C GLN A 470 -15.84 -10.68 7.26
N GLY A 471 -15.01 -10.85 6.23
CA GLY A 471 -13.99 -11.87 6.15
C GLY A 471 -12.73 -11.59 6.96
N ILE A 472 -12.49 -10.37 7.44
CA ILE A 472 -11.26 -9.99 8.15
C ILE A 472 -10.91 -10.95 9.30
N PRO A 473 -11.83 -11.28 10.24
CA PRO A 473 -11.51 -12.19 11.34
C PRO A 473 -11.11 -13.58 10.85
N LEU A 474 -11.73 -14.08 9.80
CA LEU A 474 -11.40 -15.39 9.21
C LEU A 474 -10.01 -15.39 8.56
N ILE A 475 -9.66 -14.32 7.84
CA ILE A 475 -8.33 -14.15 7.22
C ILE A 475 -7.25 -14.17 8.30
N ILE A 476 -7.41 -13.34 9.34
CA ILE A 476 -6.47 -13.21 10.44
C ILE A 476 -6.29 -14.56 11.13
N LYS A 477 -7.38 -15.18 11.56
CA LYS A 477 -7.35 -16.47 12.25
C LYS A 477 -6.61 -17.56 11.46
N SER A 478 -6.89 -17.65 10.15
CA SER A 478 -6.28 -18.68 9.30
C SER A 478 -4.78 -18.46 9.06
N CYS A 479 -4.28 -17.21 9.16
CA CYS A 479 -2.86 -16.92 9.04
C CYS A 479 -2.04 -17.13 10.31
N ILE A 480 -2.70 -17.22 11.48
CA ILE A 480 -2.04 -17.47 12.78
C ILE A 480 -1.90 -18.96 13.05
N THR A 481 -2.84 -19.76 12.57
CA THR A 481 -2.89 -21.21 12.83
C THR A 481 -2.00 -22.04 11.91
N ASP A 482 -1.48 -21.45 10.84
CA ASP A 482 -0.50 -22.03 9.90
C ASP A 482 0.95 -21.70 10.33
#